data_6985c19ff6a639b52241b25df07a490a
#
_entry.id   6985c19ff6a639b52241b25df07a490a
#
_cell.length_a   1.000
_cell.length_b   1.000
_cell.length_c   1.000
_cell.angle_alpha   90.00
_cell.angle_beta   90.00
_cell.angle_gamma   90.00
#
_symmetry.space_group_name_H-M   'P 1'
#
loop_
_entity.id
_entity.type
_entity.pdbx_description
1 polymer ?
#
loop_
_entity_poly.entity_id
_entity_poly.type
_entity_poly.pdbx_seq_one_letter_code
_entity_poly.pdbx_strand_id
1 'polypeptide(L)'
;MRRRSKSNKVELELFPFLSVLACTIGSLILLIIVVSTETLNDNPEVTIIAKSEGGFNQKKQPRYIECKEDGIVIYPSQEFVSKNEMNKPNSKLAKFIKEIKQNKDKEYIIVAVRPSGIEVFDTLRDIIMKEEIDIGYEPIEEDWILKFE
;
A
#
# COMPACT_ATOMS: atom_id res chain seq x y z
N MET A 1 63.23 53.69 -22.32
CA MET A 1 62.61 53.25 -21.06
C MET A 1 61.32 52.45 -21.35
N ARG A 2 61.40 51.14 -21.18
CA ARG A 2 60.30 50.18 -21.50
C ARG A 2 59.60 49.83 -20.19
N ARG A 3 58.38 50.42 -20.01
CA ARG A 3 57.52 50.11 -18.86
C ARG A 3 56.99 48.67 -19.00
N ARG A 4 57.45 47.78 -18.09
CA ARG A 4 56.89 46.45 -17.93
C ARG A 4 55.54 46.57 -17.26
N SER A 5 54.48 46.24 -17.99
CA SER A 5 53.12 46.04 -17.45
C SER A 5 53.13 44.81 -16.55
N LYS A 6 52.86 45.02 -15.27
CA LYS A 6 52.74 43.98 -14.27
C LYS A 6 51.32 43.36 -14.45
N SER A 7 51.24 42.21 -15.07
CA SER A 7 50.00 41.44 -15.14
C SER A 7 49.67 40.96 -13.74
N ASN A 8 48.67 41.55 -13.10
CA ASN A 8 48.05 41.01 -11.91
C ASN A 8 47.25 39.76 -12.33
N LYS A 9 47.83 38.58 -12.16
CA LYS A 9 47.11 37.32 -12.17
C LYS A 9 46.28 37.27 -10.88
N VAL A 10 44.98 37.46 -11.02
CA VAL A 10 44.03 37.15 -9.96
C VAL A 10 43.99 35.60 -9.88
N GLU A 11 44.81 35.04 -8.99
CA GLU A 11 44.63 33.65 -8.64
C GLU A 11 43.33 33.57 -7.84
N LEU A 12 42.30 33.10 -8.49
CA LEU A 12 41.06 32.70 -7.82
C LEU A 12 41.42 31.50 -6.90
N GLU A 13 41.49 31.76 -5.62
CA GLU A 13 41.59 30.71 -4.63
C GLU A 13 40.28 29.91 -4.63
N LEU A 14 40.28 28.80 -5.35
CA LEU A 14 39.13 27.89 -5.45
C LEU A 14 38.96 27.04 -4.18
N PHE A 15 39.96 27.02 -3.31
CA PHE A 15 39.95 26.23 -2.07
C PHE A 15 38.81 26.56 -1.12
N PRO A 16 38.53 27.83 -0.78
CA PRO A 16 37.40 28.16 0.11
C PRO A 16 36.06 27.82 -0.52
N PHE A 17 35.92 27.96 -1.84
CA PHE A 17 34.70 27.64 -2.58
C PHE A 17 34.42 26.13 -2.58
N LEU A 18 35.44 25.30 -2.82
CA LEU A 18 35.33 23.84 -2.75
C LEU A 18 34.94 23.36 -1.35
N SER A 19 35.49 23.98 -0.32
CA SER A 19 35.21 23.63 1.08
C SER A 19 33.76 23.92 1.44
N VAL A 20 33.22 25.09 1.06
CA VAL A 20 31.83 25.46 1.28
C VAL A 20 30.89 24.55 0.49
N LEU A 21 31.25 24.26 -0.77
CA LEU A 21 30.43 23.36 -1.61
C LEU A 21 30.36 21.95 -1.03
N ALA A 22 31.47 21.40 -0.58
CA ALA A 22 31.50 20.07 0.05
C ALA A 22 30.68 20.02 1.35
N CYS A 23 30.74 21.08 2.16
CA CYS A 23 29.97 21.19 3.39
C CYS A 23 28.46 21.27 3.11
N THR A 24 28.04 22.04 2.11
CA THR A 24 26.62 22.16 1.74
C THR A 24 26.07 20.85 1.18
N ILE A 25 26.83 20.16 0.33
CA ILE A 25 26.44 18.85 -0.20
C ILE A 25 26.33 17.83 0.93
N GLY A 26 27.28 17.80 1.85
CA GLY A 26 27.25 16.88 2.99
C GLY A 26 26.04 17.10 3.90
N SER A 27 25.70 18.36 4.20
CA SER A 27 24.52 18.68 5.02
C SER A 27 23.20 18.35 4.32
N LEU A 28 23.11 18.54 2.99
CA LEU A 28 21.94 18.15 2.21
C LEU A 28 21.74 16.64 2.17
N ILE A 29 22.79 15.87 1.98
CA ILE A 29 22.73 14.40 2.00
C ILE A 29 22.28 13.91 3.38
N LEU A 30 22.82 14.47 4.45
CA LEU A 30 22.43 14.11 5.81
C LEU A 30 20.95 14.44 6.07
N LEU A 31 20.47 15.58 5.62
CA LEU A 31 19.07 15.98 5.75
C LEU A 31 18.13 15.04 4.97
N ILE A 32 18.52 14.64 3.75
CA ILE A 32 17.77 13.67 2.96
C ILE A 32 17.69 12.33 3.69
N ILE A 33 18.79 11.85 4.26
CA ILE A 33 18.81 10.58 5.00
C ILE A 33 17.89 10.66 6.22
N VAL A 34 17.94 11.74 7.00
CA VAL A 34 17.09 11.91 8.20
C VAL A 34 15.61 11.94 7.79
N VAL A 35 15.24 12.74 6.79
CA VAL A 35 13.85 12.80 6.32
C VAL A 35 13.39 11.45 5.76
N SER A 36 14.25 10.74 5.04
CA SER A 36 13.91 9.41 4.51
C SER A 36 13.70 8.37 5.61
N THR A 37 14.46 8.43 6.70
CA THR A 37 14.27 7.51 7.83
C THR A 37 13.01 7.80 8.63
N GLU A 38 12.58 9.06 8.74
CA GLU A 38 11.31 9.42 9.37
C GLU A 38 10.13 8.90 8.56
N THR A 39 10.15 9.03 7.24
CA THR A 39 9.06 8.54 6.36
C THR A 39 8.96 7.01 6.30
N LEU A 40 10.04 6.28 6.57
CA LEU A 40 10.03 4.81 6.62
C LEU A 40 9.49 4.26 7.95
N ASN A 41 9.36 5.08 8.97
CA ASN A 41 8.88 4.65 10.31
C ASN A 41 7.39 4.93 10.53
N ASP A 42 6.76 5.68 9.63
CA ASP A 42 5.31 5.86 9.65
C ASP A 42 4.68 4.67 8.92
N ASN A 43 4.01 3.79 9.67
CA ASN A 43 3.13 2.78 9.06
C ASN A 43 2.08 3.53 8.24
N PRO A 44 2.12 3.48 6.91
CA PRO A 44 1.17 4.23 6.12
C PRO A 44 -0.24 3.71 6.39
N GLU A 45 -1.10 4.58 6.90
CA GLU A 45 -2.53 4.32 6.93
C GLU A 45 -3.05 4.36 5.49
N VAL A 46 -3.42 3.22 4.97
CA VAL A 46 -3.99 3.13 3.62
C VAL A 46 -5.50 3.03 3.72
N THR A 47 -6.16 4.06 3.25
CA THR A 47 -7.60 4.01 3.03
C THR A 47 -7.85 3.37 1.66
N ILE A 48 -8.40 2.16 1.66
CA ILE A 48 -8.83 1.51 0.43
C ILE A 48 -10.11 2.23 -0.03
N ILE A 49 -9.94 3.14 -1.00
CA ILE A 49 -11.06 3.74 -1.70
C ILE A 49 -11.30 2.87 -2.94
N ALA A 50 -12.46 2.23 -3.02
CA ALA A 50 -12.89 1.50 -4.19
C ALA A 50 -13.02 2.44 -5.40
N LYS A 51 -11.92 2.74 -6.06
CA LYS A 51 -11.90 3.53 -7.28
C LYS A 51 -12.21 2.61 -8.45
N SER A 52 -13.46 2.60 -8.87
CA SER A 52 -13.87 1.87 -10.08
C SER A 52 -13.25 2.51 -11.31
N GLU A 53 -12.09 2.05 -11.72
CA GLU A 53 -11.47 2.41 -13.00
C GLU A 53 -12.08 1.62 -14.17
N GLY A 54 -13.36 1.55 -14.27
CA GLY A 54 -14.01 0.86 -15.37
C GLY A 54 -15.52 0.81 -15.18
N GLY A 55 -16.18 1.79 -15.62
CA GLY A 55 -17.58 2.05 -15.94
C GLY A 55 -18.71 1.06 -15.62
N PHE A 56 -18.46 -0.13 -15.11
CA PHE A 56 -19.47 -1.16 -14.90
C PHE A 56 -19.97 -1.29 -13.46
N ASN A 57 -19.22 -0.86 -12.43
CA ASN A 57 -19.58 -1.09 -11.02
C ASN A 57 -19.88 0.18 -10.20
N GLN A 58 -20.13 1.32 -10.82
CA GLN A 58 -20.44 2.59 -10.10
C GLN A 58 -21.70 2.52 -9.22
N LYS A 59 -22.45 1.42 -9.25
CA LYS A 59 -23.70 1.25 -8.49
C LYS A 59 -23.60 0.23 -7.36
N LYS A 60 -22.49 -0.53 -7.26
CA LYS A 60 -22.34 -1.59 -6.27
C LYS A 60 -21.53 -1.10 -5.09
N GLN A 61 -21.92 -1.50 -3.89
CA GLN A 61 -21.19 -1.19 -2.65
C GLN A 61 -20.10 -2.23 -2.41
N PRO A 62 -18.87 -1.82 -2.09
CA PRO A 62 -17.80 -2.73 -1.78
C PRO A 62 -17.95 -3.34 -0.37
N ARG A 63 -17.67 -4.63 -0.26
CA ARG A 63 -17.50 -5.35 1.01
C ARG A 63 -16.07 -5.82 1.10
N TYR A 64 -15.43 -5.59 2.23
CA TYR A 64 -13.98 -5.76 2.36
C TYR A 64 -13.62 -7.02 3.13
N ILE A 65 -12.61 -7.74 2.61
CA ILE A 65 -11.96 -8.86 3.28
C ILE A 65 -10.45 -8.62 3.23
N GLU A 66 -9.75 -8.89 4.31
CA GLU A 66 -8.29 -8.86 4.39
C GLU A 66 -7.76 -10.28 4.50
N CYS A 67 -6.81 -10.67 3.63
CA CYS A 67 -6.12 -11.96 3.68
C CYS A 67 -4.80 -11.82 4.43
N LYS A 68 -4.63 -12.63 5.48
CA LYS A 68 -3.43 -12.78 6.32
C LYS A 68 -2.91 -14.21 6.25
N GLU A 69 -1.73 -14.46 6.80
CA GLU A 69 -1.11 -15.78 6.85
C GLU A 69 -2.02 -16.86 7.46
N ASP A 70 -2.70 -16.53 8.55
CA ASP A 70 -3.51 -17.46 9.35
C ASP A 70 -4.96 -17.60 8.88
N GLY A 71 -5.45 -16.69 8.03
CA GLY A 71 -6.85 -16.65 7.63
C GLY A 71 -7.28 -15.30 7.08
N ILE A 72 -8.54 -14.99 7.24
CA ILE A 72 -9.14 -13.76 6.73
C ILE A 72 -9.80 -12.93 7.84
N VAL A 73 -9.88 -11.63 7.63
CA VAL A 73 -10.66 -10.68 8.46
C VAL A 73 -11.74 -10.06 7.60
N ILE A 74 -12.98 -10.14 8.05
CA ILE A 74 -14.15 -9.59 7.36
C ILE A 74 -14.48 -8.22 7.96
N TYR A 75 -14.60 -7.20 7.12
CA TYR A 75 -14.93 -5.84 7.54
C TYR A 75 -16.39 -5.48 7.20
N PRO A 76 -17.05 -4.59 7.97
CA PRO A 76 -16.53 -3.82 9.10
C PRO A 76 -16.56 -4.56 10.45
N SER A 77 -17.12 -5.76 10.52
CA SER A 77 -17.28 -6.51 11.80
C SER A 77 -15.96 -6.93 12.45
N GLN A 78 -14.84 -6.87 11.72
CA GLN A 78 -13.51 -7.34 12.13
C GLN A 78 -13.50 -8.80 12.59
N GLU A 79 -14.37 -9.61 12.02
CA GLU A 79 -14.46 -11.02 12.36
C GLU A 79 -13.35 -11.81 11.67
N PHE A 80 -12.56 -12.49 12.48
CA PHE A 80 -11.51 -13.39 11.98
C PHE A 80 -12.07 -14.77 11.67
N VAL A 81 -11.65 -15.34 10.53
CA VAL A 81 -11.93 -16.71 10.11
C VAL A 81 -10.61 -17.38 9.76
N SER A 82 -10.27 -18.44 10.46
CA SER A 82 -9.02 -19.17 10.23
C SER A 82 -9.06 -19.94 8.91
N LYS A 83 -7.88 -20.20 8.32
CA LYS A 83 -7.70 -20.98 7.09
C LYS A 83 -8.47 -22.33 7.13
N ASN A 84 -8.46 -23.01 8.30
CA ASN A 84 -9.14 -24.29 8.48
C ASN A 84 -10.67 -24.20 8.56
N GLU A 85 -11.20 -23.00 8.81
CA GLU A 85 -12.64 -22.77 8.93
C GLU A 85 -13.28 -22.23 7.67
N MET A 86 -12.47 -21.73 6.73
CA MET A 86 -12.97 -21.11 5.49
C MET A 86 -13.85 -22.06 4.67
N ASN A 87 -13.51 -23.36 4.64
CA ASN A 87 -14.25 -24.38 3.88
C ASN A 87 -15.45 -24.97 4.63
N LYS A 88 -15.70 -24.56 5.88
CA LYS A 88 -16.83 -25.11 6.64
C LYS A 88 -18.13 -24.44 6.22
N PRO A 89 -19.22 -25.21 6.01
CA PRO A 89 -20.49 -24.68 5.53
C PRO A 89 -21.20 -23.72 6.52
N ASN A 90 -20.83 -23.78 7.80
CA ASN A 90 -21.37 -22.91 8.86
C ASN A 90 -20.37 -21.84 9.32
N SER A 91 -19.28 -21.63 8.58
CA SER A 91 -18.30 -20.60 8.91
C SER A 91 -18.92 -19.20 8.80
N LYS A 92 -18.28 -18.21 9.44
CA LYS A 92 -18.64 -16.80 9.29
C LYS A 92 -18.47 -16.34 7.83
N LEU A 93 -17.47 -16.88 7.13
CA LEU A 93 -17.26 -16.63 5.71
C LEU A 93 -18.44 -17.16 4.90
N ALA A 94 -18.95 -18.37 5.15
CA ALA A 94 -20.09 -18.92 4.43
C ALA A 94 -21.35 -18.08 4.60
N LYS A 95 -21.59 -17.55 5.80
CA LYS A 95 -22.70 -16.62 6.07
C LYS A 95 -22.54 -15.30 5.32
N PHE A 96 -21.34 -14.73 5.35
CA PHE A 96 -21.01 -13.49 4.66
C PHE A 96 -21.20 -13.64 3.14
N ILE A 97 -20.68 -14.70 2.55
CA ILE A 97 -20.84 -14.98 1.11
C ILE A 97 -22.30 -15.17 0.75
N LYS A 98 -23.08 -15.86 1.59
CA LYS A 98 -24.52 -16.04 1.36
C LYS A 98 -25.29 -14.72 1.37
N GLU A 99 -24.92 -13.80 2.26
CA GLU A 99 -25.50 -12.46 2.33
C GLU A 99 -25.21 -11.68 1.04
N ILE A 100 -23.96 -11.65 0.59
CA ILE A 100 -23.56 -10.95 -0.63
C ILE A 100 -24.20 -11.60 -1.87
N LYS A 101 -24.30 -12.92 -1.91
CA LYS A 101 -24.96 -13.63 -3.01
C LYS A 101 -26.42 -13.20 -3.18
N GLN A 102 -27.12 -12.91 -2.09
CA GLN A 102 -28.49 -12.39 -2.14
C GLN A 102 -28.55 -10.96 -2.69
N ASN A 103 -27.45 -10.22 -2.56
CA ASN A 103 -27.31 -8.81 -2.95
C ASN A 103 -26.31 -8.60 -4.10
N LYS A 104 -25.98 -9.62 -4.88
CA LYS A 104 -24.92 -9.59 -5.90
C LYS A 104 -25.03 -8.46 -6.94
N ASP A 105 -26.24 -7.93 -7.13
CA ASP A 105 -26.48 -6.80 -8.02
C ASP A 105 -26.13 -5.44 -7.38
N LYS A 106 -25.99 -5.41 -6.05
CA LYS A 106 -25.76 -4.20 -5.25
C LYS A 106 -24.43 -4.20 -4.50
N GLU A 107 -23.83 -5.37 -4.31
CA GLU A 107 -22.60 -5.53 -3.53
C GLU A 107 -21.57 -6.35 -4.33
N TYR A 108 -20.31 -6.14 -4.03
CA TYR A 108 -19.16 -6.91 -4.55
C TYR A 108 -18.07 -6.99 -3.48
N ILE A 109 -17.13 -7.92 -3.64
CA ILE A 109 -16.08 -8.13 -2.66
C ILE A 109 -14.77 -7.49 -3.15
N ILE A 110 -14.11 -6.74 -2.27
CA ILE A 110 -12.72 -6.31 -2.44
C ILE A 110 -11.88 -7.04 -1.41
N VAL A 111 -10.83 -7.70 -1.88
CA VAL A 111 -9.90 -8.43 -1.03
C VAL A 111 -8.57 -7.68 -0.95
N ALA A 112 -8.19 -7.23 0.24
CA ALA A 112 -6.86 -6.75 0.53
C ALA A 112 -5.95 -7.95 0.80
N VAL A 113 -4.90 -8.10 -0.01
CA VAL A 113 -4.02 -9.29 0.04
C VAL A 113 -2.65 -8.89 0.57
N ARG A 114 -2.32 -9.38 1.78
CA ARG A 114 -0.96 -9.25 2.32
C ARG A 114 -0.02 -10.25 1.66
N PRO A 115 1.29 -9.97 1.58
CA PRO A 115 2.27 -10.91 1.04
C PRO A 115 2.21 -12.29 1.69
N SER A 116 2.03 -12.35 3.01
CA SER A 116 1.85 -13.59 3.78
C SER A 116 0.51 -14.29 3.53
N GLY A 117 -0.50 -13.56 3.03
CA GLY A 117 -1.88 -14.05 2.84
C GLY A 117 -2.18 -14.59 1.44
N ILE A 118 -1.20 -14.74 0.54
CA ILE A 118 -1.42 -15.15 -0.86
C ILE A 118 -2.08 -16.53 -0.96
N GLU A 119 -1.64 -17.52 -0.17
CA GLU A 119 -2.25 -18.86 -0.19
C GLU A 119 -3.69 -18.85 0.30
N VAL A 120 -3.97 -18.00 1.28
CA VAL A 120 -5.33 -17.82 1.82
C VAL A 120 -6.22 -17.16 0.79
N PHE A 121 -5.67 -16.17 0.05
CA PHE A 121 -6.38 -15.51 -1.04
C PHE A 121 -6.75 -16.48 -2.17
N ASP A 122 -5.87 -17.36 -2.59
CA ASP A 122 -6.18 -18.35 -3.63
C ASP A 122 -7.36 -19.24 -3.22
N THR A 123 -7.37 -19.70 -1.96
CA THR A 123 -8.49 -20.48 -1.42
C THR A 123 -9.78 -19.66 -1.37
N LEU A 124 -9.70 -18.41 -0.90
CA LEU A 124 -10.84 -17.50 -0.82
C LEU A 124 -11.43 -17.19 -2.20
N ARG A 125 -10.56 -16.89 -3.17
CA ARG A 125 -10.94 -16.62 -4.55
C ARG A 125 -11.73 -17.78 -5.15
N ASP A 126 -11.26 -19.02 -4.97
CA ASP A 126 -11.94 -20.20 -5.49
C ASP A 126 -13.33 -20.39 -4.88
N ILE A 127 -13.50 -20.06 -3.59
CA ILE A 127 -14.79 -20.11 -2.92
C ILE A 127 -15.74 -19.04 -3.50
N ILE A 128 -15.27 -17.80 -3.65
CA ILE A 128 -16.08 -16.67 -4.15
C ILE A 128 -16.48 -16.87 -5.61
N MET A 129 -15.54 -17.34 -6.45
CA MET A 129 -15.83 -17.59 -7.88
C MET A 129 -16.86 -18.68 -8.08
N LYS A 130 -16.93 -19.73 -7.25
CA LYS A 130 -17.96 -20.76 -7.30
C LYS A 130 -19.36 -20.22 -7.03
N GLU A 131 -19.47 -19.12 -6.30
CA GLU A 131 -20.72 -18.47 -5.96
C GLU A 131 -21.14 -17.36 -6.94
N GLU A 132 -20.33 -17.15 -8.01
CA GLU A 132 -20.56 -16.14 -9.07
C GLU A 132 -20.71 -14.71 -8.52
N ILE A 133 -19.88 -14.37 -7.53
CA ILE A 133 -19.81 -13.03 -6.93
C ILE A 133 -18.66 -12.26 -7.55
N ASP A 134 -18.85 -10.99 -7.86
CA ASP A 134 -17.81 -10.11 -8.37
C ASP A 134 -16.73 -9.88 -7.30
N ILE A 135 -15.49 -10.09 -7.67
CA ILE A 135 -14.34 -9.94 -6.79
C ILE A 135 -13.31 -8.99 -7.41
N GLY A 136 -12.89 -8.01 -6.61
CA GLY A 136 -11.67 -7.23 -6.84
C GLY A 136 -10.62 -7.59 -5.80
N TYR A 137 -9.37 -7.36 -6.09
CA TYR A 137 -8.29 -7.56 -5.11
C TYR A 137 -7.27 -6.44 -5.21
N GLU A 138 -6.67 -6.12 -4.07
CA GLU A 138 -5.65 -5.10 -3.96
C GLU A 138 -4.49 -5.65 -3.11
N PRO A 139 -3.28 -5.75 -3.68
CA PRO A 139 -2.10 -6.12 -2.91
C PRO A 139 -1.73 -4.97 -1.98
N ILE A 140 -1.46 -5.30 -0.73
CA ILE A 140 -1.05 -4.37 0.32
C ILE A 140 0.24 -4.83 0.98
N GLU A 141 0.98 -3.90 1.59
CA GLU A 141 2.18 -4.25 2.35
C GLU A 141 1.82 -4.91 3.70
N GLU A 142 2.78 -5.64 4.28
CA GLU A 142 2.54 -6.43 5.50
C GLU A 142 2.21 -5.58 6.73
N ASP A 143 2.77 -4.38 6.80
CA ASP A 143 2.71 -3.45 7.92
C ASP A 143 1.66 -2.33 7.76
N TRP A 144 0.92 -2.31 6.64
CA TRP A 144 -0.09 -1.28 6.42
C TRP A 144 -1.31 -1.46 7.33
N ILE A 145 -1.79 -0.34 7.87
CA ILE A 145 -3.02 -0.29 8.66
C ILE A 145 -4.18 0.08 7.72
N LEU A 146 -5.15 -0.83 7.59
CA LEU A 146 -6.30 -0.61 6.74
C LEU A 146 -7.38 0.19 7.48
N LYS A 147 -7.88 1.23 6.83
CA LYS A 147 -9.09 1.95 7.22
C LYS A 147 -10.09 1.85 6.08
N PHE A 148 -11.31 1.50 6.41
CA PHE A 148 -12.43 1.42 5.49
C PHE A 148 -13.43 2.53 5.84
N GLU A 149 -13.75 3.37 4.86
CA GLU A 149 -14.83 4.36 4.96
C GLU A 149 -16.15 3.83 4.39
#